data_4883f6b8f8f8c865cefe18f04c64e98d
#
_entry.id   4883f6b8f8f8c865cefe18f04c64e98d
#
_cell.length_a   1.000
_cell.length_b   1.000
_cell.length_c   1.000
_cell.angle_alpha   90.00
_cell.angle_beta   90.00
_cell.angle_gamma   90.00
#
_symmetry.space_group_name_H-M   'P 1'
#
loop_
_entity.id
_entity.type
_entity.pdbx_description
1 polymer ?
#
loop_
_entity_poly.entity_id
_entity_poly.type
_entity_poly.pdbx_seq_one_letter_code
_entity_poly.pdbx_strand_id
1 'polypeptide(L)'
;EDSTVFSWDSSGDAEWFLTSDYANSGSLSMSSGQIGDNSESSIEVNVDVVQDGNISFAYRVSSEYSPSGSSFYDGLTFYIDDQQMGQYQPTGSGQSPWTNASYQVSSGNHTFKWTYSKDGGGGSTDCTNTGCDDAAFIDDIVFPSVESQGNSLAGDVNGDEVVNVLDVIQTVNMALGSQDPDYMNADINSDGIINVLDIVSIVNIVLDL
;
A
#
# COMPACT_ATOMS: atom_id res chain seq x y z
N GLU A 1 -3.85 10.60 1.57
CA GLU A 1 -2.88 9.55 1.95
C GLU A 1 -1.88 9.42 0.82
N ASP A 2 -0.62 9.49 1.16
CA ASP A 2 0.45 9.48 0.18
C ASP A 2 0.79 8.02 -0.17
N SER A 3 0.18 7.51 -1.26
CA SER A 3 0.49 6.17 -1.79
C SER A 3 1.87 6.08 -2.43
N THR A 4 2.63 7.17 -2.46
CA THR A 4 3.93 7.25 -3.14
C THR A 4 5.09 6.73 -2.29
N VAL A 5 4.89 6.56 -0.99
CA VAL A 5 5.95 6.12 -0.05
C VAL A 5 6.24 4.63 -0.15
N PHE A 6 5.31 3.81 -0.61
CA PHE A 6 5.46 2.36 -0.74
C PHE A 6 5.24 1.90 -2.17
N SER A 7 6.01 0.89 -2.61
CA SER A 7 5.76 0.22 -3.89
C SER A 7 4.61 -0.77 -3.71
N TRP A 8 3.50 -0.52 -4.38
CA TRP A 8 2.31 -1.36 -4.38
C TRP A 8 2.28 -2.23 -5.63
N ASP A 9 2.11 -3.53 -5.45
CA ASP A 9 2.02 -4.49 -6.54
C ASP A 9 0.59 -5.03 -6.64
N SER A 10 0.01 -4.94 -7.83
CA SER A 10 -1.32 -5.48 -8.13
C SER A 10 -1.20 -6.77 -8.92
N SER A 11 -2.06 -7.75 -8.62
CA SER A 11 -2.03 -9.06 -9.28
C SER A 11 -3.43 -9.69 -9.38
N GLY A 12 -3.54 -10.80 -10.12
CA GLY A 12 -4.81 -11.49 -10.37
C GLY A 12 -5.47 -11.05 -11.67
N ASP A 13 -6.82 -11.12 -11.73
CA ASP A 13 -7.59 -10.93 -12.96
C ASP A 13 -7.89 -9.47 -13.28
N ALA A 14 -7.71 -8.55 -12.31
CA ALA A 14 -7.82 -7.10 -12.51
C ALA A 14 -6.93 -6.34 -11.52
N GLU A 15 -6.50 -5.14 -11.90
CA GLU A 15 -5.67 -4.27 -11.06
C GLU A 15 -6.52 -3.49 -10.05
N TRP A 16 -5.98 -3.22 -8.86
CA TRP A 16 -6.52 -2.26 -7.92
C TRP A 16 -6.22 -0.82 -8.36
N PHE A 17 -7.09 0.11 -8.00
CA PHE A 17 -6.97 1.51 -8.39
C PHE A 17 -7.51 2.47 -7.33
N LEU A 18 -7.04 3.72 -7.37
CA LEU A 18 -7.58 4.79 -6.53
C LEU A 18 -8.94 5.25 -7.07
N THR A 19 -9.90 5.43 -6.17
CA THR A 19 -11.25 5.90 -6.49
C THR A 19 -11.71 7.00 -5.53
N SER A 20 -12.57 7.89 -6.02
CA SER A 20 -13.30 8.88 -5.23
C SER A 20 -14.77 8.51 -4.98
N ASP A 21 -15.21 7.34 -5.44
CA ASP A 21 -16.60 6.91 -5.31
C ASP A 21 -16.98 6.66 -3.86
N TYR A 22 -16.05 6.10 -3.08
CA TYR A 22 -16.20 5.83 -1.66
C TYR A 22 -14.88 6.11 -0.95
N ALA A 23 -14.93 6.86 0.15
CA ALA A 23 -13.79 7.05 1.05
C ALA A 23 -14.27 6.97 2.51
N ASN A 24 -13.46 6.39 3.39
CA ASN A 24 -13.70 6.42 4.82
C ASN A 24 -13.26 7.76 5.40
N SER A 25 -12.12 8.24 4.96
CA SER A 25 -11.62 9.58 5.26
C SER A 25 -11.07 10.26 4.00
N GLY A 26 -10.81 11.56 4.07
CA GLY A 26 -10.29 12.29 2.92
C GLY A 26 -11.22 12.25 1.70
N SER A 27 -10.67 11.98 0.51
CA SER A 27 -11.39 12.02 -0.76
C SER A 27 -11.16 10.80 -1.67
N LEU A 28 -10.26 9.91 -1.30
CA LEU A 28 -9.87 8.76 -2.09
C LEU A 28 -9.77 7.52 -1.22
N SER A 29 -10.05 6.36 -1.80
CA SER A 29 -9.73 5.03 -1.27
C SER A 29 -9.15 4.16 -2.38
N MET A 30 -8.68 2.96 -2.05
CA MET A 30 -8.31 1.95 -3.03
C MET A 30 -9.48 1.00 -3.26
N SER A 31 -9.79 0.71 -4.50
CA SER A 31 -10.83 -0.24 -4.94
C SER A 31 -10.20 -1.43 -5.64
N SER A 32 -10.74 -2.63 -5.41
CA SER A 32 -10.45 -3.77 -6.25
C SER A 32 -10.92 -3.53 -7.69
N GLY A 33 -10.24 -4.16 -8.65
CA GLY A 33 -10.74 -4.20 -10.02
C GLY A 33 -12.00 -5.06 -10.16
N GLN A 34 -12.73 -4.85 -11.24
CA GLN A 34 -13.90 -5.66 -11.60
C GLN A 34 -13.44 -7.03 -12.10
N ILE A 35 -13.90 -8.09 -11.45
CA ILE A 35 -13.57 -9.49 -11.77
C ILE A 35 -14.82 -10.31 -12.05
N GLY A 36 -14.65 -11.39 -12.78
CA GLY A 36 -15.71 -12.37 -13.03
C GLY A 36 -15.82 -13.42 -11.92
N ASP A 37 -16.80 -14.33 -12.04
CA ASP A 37 -16.94 -15.46 -11.15
C ASP A 37 -15.68 -16.35 -11.15
N ASN A 38 -15.35 -16.96 -10.02
CA ASN A 38 -14.16 -17.79 -9.80
C ASN A 38 -12.85 -17.05 -10.10
N SER A 39 -12.80 -15.75 -9.86
CA SER A 39 -11.65 -14.88 -10.13
C SER A 39 -11.22 -14.15 -8.86
N GLU A 40 -10.02 -13.59 -8.88
CA GLU A 40 -9.48 -12.78 -7.79
C GLU A 40 -8.70 -11.57 -8.29
N SER A 41 -8.65 -10.55 -7.46
CA SER A 41 -7.86 -9.32 -7.66
C SER A 41 -7.17 -8.97 -6.36
N SER A 42 -5.86 -8.82 -6.39
CA SER A 42 -5.04 -8.60 -5.20
C SER A 42 -4.21 -7.34 -5.33
N ILE A 43 -3.96 -6.72 -4.18
CA ILE A 43 -2.94 -5.68 -4.01
C ILE A 43 -2.08 -6.03 -2.82
N GLU A 44 -0.77 -5.85 -2.95
CA GLU A 44 0.18 -6.13 -1.89
C GLU A 44 1.27 -5.08 -1.78
N VAL A 45 1.89 -5.04 -0.62
CA VAL A 45 3.01 -4.15 -0.31
C VAL A 45 3.98 -4.85 0.63
N ASN A 46 5.28 -4.70 0.36
CA ASN A 46 6.35 -5.16 1.24
C ASN A 46 6.80 -4.01 2.14
N VAL A 47 6.89 -4.27 3.44
CA VAL A 47 7.20 -3.26 4.44
C VAL A 47 8.20 -3.81 5.45
N ASP A 48 9.26 -3.06 5.72
CA ASP A 48 10.20 -3.38 6.81
C ASP A 48 9.73 -2.72 8.10
N VAL A 49 9.25 -3.54 9.02
CA VAL A 49 8.71 -3.12 10.33
C VAL A 49 9.85 -3.09 11.34
N VAL A 50 10.18 -1.90 11.85
CA VAL A 50 11.31 -1.71 12.78
C VAL A 50 10.98 -2.06 14.22
N GLN A 51 9.71 -2.05 14.60
CA GLN A 51 9.25 -2.35 15.94
C GLN A 51 7.89 -3.05 15.91
N ASP A 52 7.70 -4.03 16.80
CA ASP A 52 6.42 -4.69 17.00
C ASP A 52 5.29 -3.66 17.17
N GLY A 53 4.20 -3.87 16.46
CA GLY A 53 3.07 -2.94 16.46
C GLY A 53 1.85 -3.54 15.80
N ASN A 54 0.93 -2.70 15.37
CA ASN A 54 -0.25 -3.14 14.65
C ASN A 54 -0.33 -2.51 13.26
N ILE A 55 -0.63 -3.33 12.25
CA ILE A 55 -1.23 -2.81 11.03
C ILE A 55 -2.72 -2.60 11.29
N SER A 56 -3.28 -1.49 10.81
CA SER A 56 -4.73 -1.27 10.80
C SER A 56 -5.17 -0.65 9.49
N PHE A 57 -6.42 -0.88 9.12
CA PHE A 57 -7.02 -0.31 7.91
C PHE A 57 -8.54 -0.27 8.03
N ALA A 58 -9.17 0.65 7.33
CA ALA A 58 -10.60 0.64 7.09
C ALA A 58 -10.90 -0.20 5.86
N TYR A 59 -11.98 -0.97 5.87
CA TYR A 59 -12.45 -1.72 4.71
C TYR A 59 -13.96 -1.57 4.54
N ARG A 60 -14.42 -1.70 3.30
CA ARG A 60 -15.82 -1.80 2.89
C ARG A 60 -15.92 -2.87 1.81
N VAL A 61 -16.93 -3.73 1.90
CA VAL A 61 -17.20 -4.74 0.88
C VAL A 61 -18.61 -4.54 0.33
N SER A 62 -18.73 -4.55 -0.98
CA SER A 62 -19.98 -4.41 -1.70
C SER A 62 -20.04 -5.50 -2.77
N SER A 63 -20.59 -6.66 -2.41
CA SER A 63 -20.55 -7.88 -3.22
C SER A 63 -21.73 -8.79 -2.90
N GLU A 64 -21.78 -9.98 -3.52
CA GLU A 64 -22.68 -11.03 -3.12
C GLU A 64 -22.54 -11.34 -1.63
N TYR A 65 -23.65 -11.66 -0.96
CA TYR A 65 -23.64 -11.96 0.46
C TYR A 65 -24.28 -13.31 0.78
N SER A 66 -23.78 -13.98 1.82
CA SER A 66 -24.39 -15.17 2.38
C SER A 66 -25.57 -14.81 3.29
N PRO A 67 -26.83 -15.19 2.97
CA PRO A 67 -27.97 -14.88 3.82
C PRO A 67 -27.88 -15.42 5.24
N SER A 68 -27.20 -16.55 5.42
CA SER A 68 -26.98 -17.16 6.74
C SER A 68 -25.71 -16.65 7.43
N GLY A 69 -24.82 -15.98 6.70
CA GLY A 69 -23.49 -15.59 7.18
C GLY A 69 -22.54 -16.77 7.43
N SER A 70 -22.92 -18.01 7.07
CA SER A 70 -22.16 -19.21 7.38
C SER A 70 -21.18 -19.63 6.30
N SER A 71 -21.27 -19.03 5.12
CA SER A 71 -20.39 -19.31 3.99
C SER A 71 -19.78 -17.99 3.50
N PHE A 72 -18.55 -18.05 3.07
CA PHE A 72 -17.90 -16.95 2.36
C PHE A 72 -18.18 -17.16 0.87
N TYR A 73 -18.83 -16.18 0.24
CA TYR A 73 -19.10 -16.16 -1.19
C TYR A 73 -18.10 -15.23 -1.84
N ASP A 74 -18.45 -13.94 -1.94
CA ASP A 74 -17.60 -12.91 -2.47
C ASP A 74 -17.10 -11.99 -1.35
N GLY A 75 -15.85 -11.54 -1.41
CA GLY A 75 -15.38 -10.63 -0.38
C GLY A 75 -13.89 -10.38 -0.35
N LEU A 76 -13.48 -9.66 0.68
CA LEU A 76 -12.12 -9.27 0.92
C LEU A 76 -11.45 -10.23 1.91
N THR A 77 -10.26 -10.71 1.57
CA THR A 77 -9.39 -11.46 2.48
C THR A 77 -8.09 -10.70 2.69
N PHE A 78 -7.66 -10.58 3.94
CA PHE A 78 -6.40 -9.95 4.29
C PHE A 78 -5.38 -10.98 4.75
N TYR A 79 -4.13 -10.81 4.30
CA TYR A 79 -3.01 -11.69 4.60
C TYR A 79 -1.81 -10.91 5.13
N ILE A 80 -1.04 -11.56 6.00
CA ILE A 80 0.32 -11.17 6.39
C ILE A 80 1.21 -12.37 6.07
N ASP A 81 2.23 -12.19 5.24
CA ASP A 81 3.18 -13.25 4.84
C ASP A 81 2.48 -14.52 4.32
N ASP A 82 1.48 -14.33 3.45
CA ASP A 82 0.60 -15.37 2.91
C ASP A 82 -0.27 -16.10 3.97
N GLN A 83 -0.18 -15.73 5.24
CA GLN A 83 -1.08 -16.23 6.26
C GLN A 83 -2.37 -15.41 6.28
N GLN A 84 -3.51 -16.09 6.11
CA GLN A 84 -4.82 -15.44 6.20
C GLN A 84 -5.07 -14.93 7.63
N MET A 85 -5.33 -13.64 7.75
CA MET A 85 -5.62 -12.95 9.01
C MET A 85 -7.11 -12.67 9.19
N GLY A 86 -7.82 -12.32 8.12
CA GLY A 86 -9.24 -12.01 8.17
C GLY A 86 -9.93 -12.20 6.83
N GLN A 87 -11.24 -12.48 6.90
CA GLN A 87 -12.14 -12.50 5.74
C GLN A 87 -13.35 -11.63 6.02
N TYR A 88 -13.75 -10.83 5.06
CA TYR A 88 -14.80 -9.84 5.18
C TYR A 88 -15.74 -9.92 3.99
N GLN A 89 -17.01 -10.10 4.27
CA GLN A 89 -18.09 -10.12 3.29
C GLN A 89 -19.24 -9.26 3.79
N PRO A 90 -20.10 -8.73 2.91
CA PRO A 90 -21.26 -8.01 3.35
C PRO A 90 -22.29 -8.94 3.98
N THR A 91 -23.19 -8.36 4.78
CA THR A 91 -24.33 -9.06 5.36
C THR A 91 -25.62 -8.36 4.96
N GLY A 92 -26.65 -9.12 4.63
CA GLY A 92 -28.00 -8.63 4.44
C GLY A 92 -28.30 -7.96 3.11
N SER A 93 -27.61 -6.88 2.74
CA SER A 93 -27.95 -6.07 1.54
C SER A 93 -26.88 -6.08 0.45
N GLY A 94 -25.86 -6.90 0.58
CA GLY A 94 -24.74 -6.89 -0.36
C GLY A 94 -23.78 -5.69 -0.20
N GLN A 95 -23.97 -4.85 0.81
CA GLN A 95 -23.09 -3.71 1.09
C GLN A 95 -22.81 -3.63 2.59
N SER A 96 -21.52 -3.50 2.96
CA SER A 96 -21.13 -3.24 4.34
C SER A 96 -20.85 -1.74 4.56
N PRO A 97 -21.01 -1.23 5.79
CA PRO A 97 -20.43 0.05 6.16
C PRO A 97 -18.90 -0.07 6.21
N TRP A 98 -18.21 1.05 6.22
CA TRP A 98 -16.80 1.08 6.56
C TRP A 98 -16.58 0.51 7.97
N THR A 99 -15.61 -0.37 8.09
CA THR A 99 -15.27 -1.08 9.32
C THR A 99 -13.74 -1.14 9.44
N ASN A 100 -13.22 -1.05 10.67
CA ASN A 100 -11.79 -1.11 10.90
C ASN A 100 -11.34 -2.54 11.27
N ALA A 101 -10.19 -2.93 10.75
CA ALA A 101 -9.45 -4.12 11.14
C ALA A 101 -8.09 -3.72 11.72
N SER A 102 -7.56 -4.55 12.63
CA SER A 102 -6.22 -4.35 13.20
C SER A 102 -5.61 -5.68 13.57
N TYR A 103 -4.31 -5.87 13.24
CA TYR A 103 -3.58 -7.11 13.46
C TYR A 103 -2.19 -6.80 14.00
N GLN A 104 -1.74 -7.59 14.96
CA GLN A 104 -0.40 -7.48 15.52
C GLN A 104 0.63 -8.00 14.51
N VAL A 105 1.73 -7.27 14.39
CA VAL A 105 2.87 -7.57 13.51
C VAL A 105 4.14 -7.43 14.32
N SER A 106 5.05 -8.39 14.19
CA SER A 106 6.40 -8.31 14.78
C SER A 106 7.29 -7.38 13.95
N SER A 107 8.44 -7.02 14.49
CA SER A 107 9.50 -6.41 13.69
C SER A 107 10.06 -7.39 12.66
N GLY A 108 10.47 -6.88 11.49
CA GLY A 108 10.98 -7.63 10.34
C GLY A 108 10.32 -7.24 9.03
N ASN A 109 10.76 -7.84 7.95
CA ASN A 109 10.15 -7.63 6.64
C ASN A 109 8.86 -8.45 6.52
N HIS A 110 7.77 -7.79 6.12
CA HIS A 110 6.44 -8.39 5.99
C HIS A 110 5.80 -8.00 4.67
N THR A 111 5.02 -8.94 4.11
CA THR A 111 4.12 -8.68 2.98
C THR A 111 2.70 -8.57 3.49
N PHE A 112 2.06 -7.42 3.25
CA PHE A 112 0.64 -7.19 3.52
C PHE A 112 -0.12 -7.28 2.21
N LYS A 113 -1.15 -8.17 2.15
CA LYS A 113 -1.89 -8.41 0.92
C LYS A 113 -3.41 -8.38 1.18
N TRP A 114 -4.13 -7.70 0.33
CA TRP A 114 -5.59 -7.67 0.28
C TRP A 114 -6.06 -8.29 -1.03
N THR A 115 -6.93 -9.31 -0.93
CA THR A 115 -7.46 -10.03 -2.08
C THR A 115 -8.97 -9.93 -2.07
N TYR A 116 -9.56 -9.35 -3.11
CA TYR A 116 -10.97 -9.49 -3.41
C TYR A 116 -11.16 -10.74 -4.27
N SER A 117 -12.04 -11.65 -3.86
CA SER A 117 -12.31 -12.88 -4.60
C SER A 117 -13.81 -13.12 -4.72
N LYS A 118 -14.19 -13.79 -5.80
CA LYS A 118 -15.56 -14.23 -6.09
C LYS A 118 -15.61 -15.73 -6.23
N ASP A 119 -16.71 -16.33 -5.75
CA ASP A 119 -17.01 -17.73 -5.97
C ASP A 119 -17.68 -17.98 -7.35
N GLY A 120 -18.26 -19.12 -7.56
CA GLY A 120 -18.92 -19.51 -8.82
C GLY A 120 -20.25 -18.82 -9.08
N GLY A 121 -20.63 -17.89 -8.27
CA GLY A 121 -21.69 -16.90 -8.40
C GLY A 121 -23.08 -17.40 -8.82
N GLY A 122 -24.02 -16.55 -8.58
CA GLY A 122 -25.37 -16.65 -9.13
C GLY A 122 -26.45 -17.00 -8.09
N GLY A 123 -27.40 -16.13 -7.96
CA GLY A 123 -28.53 -16.29 -7.07
C GLY A 123 -29.23 -14.98 -6.79
N SER A 124 -30.17 -15.00 -5.84
CA SER A 124 -30.93 -13.78 -5.47
C SER A 124 -30.09 -12.77 -4.70
N THR A 125 -28.92 -13.15 -4.23
CA THR A 125 -27.97 -12.33 -3.44
C THR A 125 -26.84 -11.74 -4.28
N ASP A 126 -26.75 -12.12 -5.55
CA ASP A 126 -25.80 -11.59 -6.53
C ASP A 126 -25.99 -10.09 -6.77
N CYS A 127 -24.90 -9.37 -7.09
CA CYS A 127 -24.90 -7.92 -7.33
C CYS A 127 -25.82 -7.49 -8.48
N THR A 128 -26.05 -8.34 -9.48
CA THR A 128 -27.02 -8.09 -10.56
C THR A 128 -28.45 -7.93 -10.04
N ASN A 129 -28.75 -8.55 -8.91
CA ASN A 129 -30.08 -8.49 -8.27
C ASN A 129 -30.17 -7.51 -7.11
N THR A 130 -29.03 -7.23 -6.44
CA THR A 130 -28.98 -6.38 -5.24
C THR A 130 -28.49 -4.98 -5.53
N GLY A 131 -27.81 -4.77 -6.69
CA GLY A 131 -27.25 -3.48 -7.07
C GLY A 131 -26.02 -3.09 -6.26
N CYS A 132 -25.27 -4.09 -5.75
CA CYS A 132 -23.97 -3.85 -5.12
C CYS A 132 -22.92 -3.45 -6.17
N ASP A 133 -21.77 -2.92 -5.70
CA ASP A 133 -20.71 -2.42 -6.55
C ASP A 133 -19.82 -3.54 -7.12
N ASP A 134 -19.94 -4.74 -6.57
CA ASP A 134 -19.13 -5.92 -6.91
C ASP A 134 -17.63 -5.68 -6.73
N ALA A 135 -17.27 -5.10 -5.60
CA ALA A 135 -15.91 -4.66 -5.27
C ALA A 135 -15.64 -4.64 -3.76
N ALA A 136 -14.36 -4.67 -3.42
CA ALA A 136 -13.86 -4.34 -2.08
C ALA A 136 -13.09 -3.02 -2.12
N PHE A 137 -13.16 -2.29 -1.02
CA PHE A 137 -12.49 -1.01 -0.82
C PHE A 137 -11.67 -1.05 0.46
N ILE A 138 -10.48 -0.45 0.42
CA ILE A 138 -9.62 -0.25 1.59
C ILE A 138 -9.19 1.21 1.70
N ASP A 139 -9.03 1.68 2.94
CA ASP A 139 -8.70 3.06 3.25
C ASP A 139 -8.00 3.15 4.61
N ASP A 140 -7.46 4.32 4.96
CA ASP A 140 -6.85 4.60 6.26
C ASP A 140 -5.85 3.53 6.72
N ILE A 141 -5.00 3.06 5.81
CA ILE A 141 -3.99 2.05 6.13
C ILE A 141 -2.93 2.71 7.01
N VAL A 142 -2.72 2.13 8.19
CA VAL A 142 -1.67 2.54 9.13
C VAL A 142 -0.77 1.33 9.36
N PHE A 143 0.47 1.43 8.94
CA PHE A 143 1.48 0.43 9.22
C PHE A 143 1.99 0.57 10.67
N PRO A 144 2.50 -0.53 11.30
CA PRO A 144 3.29 -0.40 12.52
C PRO A 144 4.52 0.48 12.24
N SER A 145 5.30 0.81 13.29
CA SER A 145 6.52 1.60 13.09
C SER A 145 7.38 0.96 12.02
N VAL A 146 7.42 1.59 10.87
CA VAL A 146 8.26 1.21 9.74
C VAL A 146 9.54 2.04 9.82
N GLU A 147 10.67 1.52 9.32
CA GLU A 147 11.68 2.48 8.90
C GLU A 147 10.95 3.46 8.00
N SER A 148 10.94 4.72 8.39
CA SER A 148 10.53 5.73 7.45
C SER A 148 11.41 5.45 6.23
N GLN A 149 10.80 4.93 5.16
CA GLN A 149 11.26 5.21 3.82
C GLN A 149 11.16 6.72 3.80
N GLY A 150 12.21 7.36 4.35
CA GLY A 150 12.14 8.68 4.91
C GLY A 150 11.31 9.57 3.98
N ASN A 151 10.58 10.54 4.53
CA ASN A 151 10.36 11.75 3.78
C ASN A 151 11.77 12.11 3.27
N SER A 152 12.08 11.55 2.09
CA SER A 152 13.41 11.57 1.51
C SER A 152 13.62 13.04 1.15
N LEU A 153 14.12 13.76 2.14
CA LEU A 153 14.54 15.13 1.90
C LEU A 153 15.62 15.00 0.84
N ALA A 154 15.28 15.38 -0.39
CA ALA A 154 16.19 15.24 -1.52
C ALA A 154 17.57 15.80 -1.11
N GLY A 155 18.57 14.94 -1.15
CA GLY A 155 19.90 15.28 -0.64
C GLY A 155 20.21 14.83 0.79
N ASP A 156 19.25 14.29 1.56
CA ASP A 156 19.49 13.66 2.86
C ASP A 156 19.90 12.19 2.61
N VAL A 157 21.17 11.98 2.36
CA VAL A 157 21.73 10.69 1.96
C VAL A 157 22.06 9.80 3.16
N ASN A 158 22.17 10.40 4.35
CA ASN A 158 22.44 9.67 5.58
C ASN A 158 21.18 9.35 6.41
N GLY A 159 20.03 9.93 6.03
CA GLY A 159 18.75 9.66 6.68
C GLY A 159 18.60 10.32 8.05
N ASP A 160 19.35 11.41 8.34
CA ASP A 160 19.31 12.10 9.63
C ASP A 160 18.31 13.28 9.67
N GLU A 161 17.48 13.42 8.63
CA GLU A 161 16.49 14.47 8.42
C GLU A 161 17.08 15.89 8.24
N VAL A 162 18.39 16.01 7.98
CA VAL A 162 19.08 17.28 7.79
C VAL A 162 20.04 17.21 6.60
N VAL A 163 19.74 17.89 5.50
CA VAL A 163 20.68 17.98 4.37
C VAL A 163 21.86 18.87 4.76
N ASN A 164 23.04 18.31 4.88
CA ASN A 164 24.26 19.00 5.32
C ASN A 164 25.53 18.45 4.62
N VAL A 165 26.70 18.87 5.08
CA VAL A 165 27.97 18.47 4.48
C VAL A 165 28.26 16.94 4.57
N LEU A 166 27.63 16.24 5.52
CA LEU A 166 27.82 14.78 5.66
C LEU A 166 27.19 14.04 4.48
N ASP A 167 26.04 14.52 3.98
CA ASP A 167 25.37 13.99 2.79
C ASP A 167 26.18 14.21 1.53
N VAL A 168 26.77 15.41 1.41
CA VAL A 168 27.72 15.71 0.30
C VAL A 168 28.87 14.71 0.30
N ILE A 169 29.44 14.39 1.47
CA ILE A 169 30.54 13.42 1.59
C ILE A 169 30.07 12.02 1.18
N GLN A 170 28.88 11.59 1.58
CA GLN A 170 28.34 10.29 1.20
C GLN A 170 28.08 10.20 -0.31
N THR A 171 27.46 11.25 -0.90
CA THR A 171 27.23 11.32 -2.34
C THR A 171 28.56 11.25 -3.14
N VAL A 172 29.61 11.93 -2.65
CA VAL A 172 30.95 11.81 -3.25
C VAL A 172 31.47 10.37 -3.20
N ASN A 173 31.30 9.66 -2.07
CA ASN A 173 31.73 8.27 -1.93
C ASN A 173 30.97 7.35 -2.88
N MET A 174 29.67 7.57 -3.08
CA MET A 174 28.85 6.85 -4.07
C MET A 174 29.34 7.12 -5.51
N ALA A 175 29.56 8.40 -5.86
CA ALA A 175 30.05 8.78 -7.18
C ALA A 175 31.44 8.19 -7.49
N LEU A 176 32.25 7.95 -6.46
CA LEU A 176 33.57 7.30 -6.57
C LEU A 176 33.50 5.78 -6.51
N GLY A 177 32.32 5.18 -6.31
CA GLY A 177 32.14 3.73 -6.17
C GLY A 177 32.70 3.16 -4.86
N SER A 178 32.89 3.99 -3.84
CA SER A 178 33.38 3.58 -2.51
C SER A 178 32.22 3.19 -1.57
N GLN A 179 30.99 3.47 -1.95
CA GLN A 179 29.75 3.17 -1.24
C GLN A 179 28.70 2.75 -2.25
N ASP A 180 27.77 1.88 -1.83
CA ASP A 180 26.65 1.47 -2.67
C ASP A 180 25.76 2.69 -3.00
N PRO A 181 25.24 2.80 -4.24
CA PRO A 181 24.49 3.96 -4.67
C PRO A 181 23.09 4.00 -4.05
N ASP A 182 22.70 5.13 -3.46
CA ASP A 182 21.34 5.48 -3.07
C ASP A 182 20.77 6.46 -4.10
N TYR A 183 20.13 5.93 -5.15
CA TYR A 183 19.56 6.74 -6.21
C TYR A 183 18.36 7.59 -5.76
N MET A 184 17.69 7.21 -4.67
CA MET A 184 16.52 7.93 -4.20
C MET A 184 16.88 9.29 -3.60
N ASN A 185 17.96 9.35 -2.82
CA ASN A 185 18.36 10.55 -2.10
C ASN A 185 19.54 11.29 -2.75
N ALA A 186 20.40 10.58 -3.47
CA ALA A 186 21.62 11.13 -4.03
C ALA A 186 21.52 11.53 -5.51
N ASP A 187 20.62 10.93 -6.30
CA ASP A 187 20.38 11.31 -7.71
C ASP A 187 19.34 12.44 -7.77
N ILE A 188 19.82 13.68 -7.52
CA ILE A 188 18.94 14.86 -7.39
C ILE A 188 18.32 15.26 -8.73
N ASN A 189 19.02 15.02 -9.83
CA ASN A 189 18.56 15.40 -11.16
C ASN A 189 17.75 14.28 -11.85
N SER A 190 17.67 13.10 -11.21
CA SER A 190 16.93 11.92 -11.69
C SER A 190 17.37 11.42 -13.08
N ASP A 191 18.68 11.52 -13.37
CA ASP A 191 19.24 11.06 -14.64
C ASP A 191 19.71 9.58 -14.59
N GLY A 192 19.62 8.93 -13.42
CA GLY A 192 20.01 7.54 -13.17
C GLY A 192 21.50 7.36 -12.94
N ILE A 193 22.26 8.44 -12.73
CA ILE A 193 23.72 8.39 -12.51
C ILE A 193 24.11 9.33 -11.38
N ILE A 194 24.56 8.79 -10.26
CA ILE A 194 25.13 9.63 -9.17
C ILE A 194 26.51 10.13 -9.59
N ASN A 195 26.62 11.46 -9.79
CA ASN A 195 27.84 12.10 -10.29
C ASN A 195 28.02 13.54 -9.72
N VAL A 196 28.94 14.29 -10.29
CA VAL A 196 29.29 15.64 -9.82
C VAL A 196 28.09 16.63 -9.91
N LEU A 197 27.13 16.41 -10.80
CA LEU A 197 25.97 17.29 -10.94
C LEU A 197 25.05 17.17 -9.72
N ASP A 198 24.89 15.97 -9.19
CA ASP A 198 24.11 15.69 -7.97
C ASP A 198 24.81 16.28 -6.75
N ILE A 199 26.14 16.08 -6.65
CA ILE A 199 26.95 16.66 -5.58
C ILE A 199 26.76 18.18 -5.54
N VAL A 200 26.83 18.86 -6.70
CA VAL A 200 26.62 20.30 -6.78
C VAL A 200 25.19 20.68 -6.40
N SER A 201 24.20 19.88 -6.78
CA SER A 201 22.81 20.11 -6.42
C SER A 201 22.59 20.00 -4.90
N ILE A 202 23.17 19.00 -4.24
CA ILE A 202 23.11 18.87 -2.77
C ILE A 202 23.85 20.03 -2.09
N VAL A 203 25.01 20.43 -2.59
CA VAL A 203 25.72 21.61 -2.06
C VAL A 203 24.88 22.89 -2.17
N ASN A 204 24.13 23.07 -3.26
CA ASN A 204 23.22 24.21 -3.41
C ASN A 204 22.08 24.16 -2.38
N ILE A 205 21.51 22.98 -2.10
CA ILE A 205 20.52 22.79 -1.04
C ILE A 205 21.11 23.17 0.33
N VAL A 206 22.31 22.69 0.65
CA VAL A 206 23.01 23.00 1.92
C VAL A 206 23.29 24.49 2.09
N LEU A 207 23.52 25.20 0.99
CA LEU A 207 23.86 26.62 1.00
C LEU A 207 22.65 27.54 0.79
N ASP A 208 21.43 26.99 0.66
CA ASP A 208 20.21 27.77 0.38
C ASP A 208 20.29 28.62 -0.91
N LEU A 209 20.90 28.11 -2.00
CA LEU A 209 21.18 28.83 -3.26
C LEU A 209 20.19 28.45 -4.37
#